data_a8d63023fe4a90f7257d2dd9d114b479
#
_entry.id   a8d63023fe4a90f7257d2dd9d114b479
#
_cell.length_a   1.000
_cell.length_b   1.000
_cell.length_c   1.000
_cell.angle_alpha   90.00
_cell.angle_beta   90.00
_cell.angle_gamma   90.00
#
_symmetry.space_group_name_H-M   'P 1'
#
loop_
_entity.id
_entity.type
_entity.pdbx_description
1 polymer ?
#
loop_
_entity_poly.entity_id
_entity_poly.type
_entity_poly.pdbx_seq_one_letter_code
_entity_poly.pdbx_strand_id
1 'polypeptide(L)'
;MRKPNFLIIGAQRCGTTSLRNYLRQHPQIEMSGRKELHYFNREYRRGFVWYKRHFVSRGFAVGEATPYYIFHPQIPSRVKEELSDAKIIILLRNPVDRAYSHYNHEIYGFKRPIEKESFEKALFLEGMRTADDFEKTVSGRDSVYSYSLNHFTYKRRGLYVGQLERWFKLFEKENILVIQTEYMKEHRDETLNRVFDFLGVSPFKGNFEKFFNARYYESMEKEIRNGLLNFFRQSNEKLREFLKDKQCVGFIDWSSWKC
;
A
#
# COMPACT_ATOMS: atom_id res chain seq x y z
N MET A 1 -9.91 -5.79 -24.60
CA MET A 1 -9.52 -5.09 -23.35
C MET A 1 -10.19 -5.83 -22.19
N ARG A 2 -9.42 -6.31 -21.26
CA ARG A 2 -9.92 -7.04 -20.08
C ARG A 2 -9.89 -6.12 -18.86
N LYS A 3 -10.85 -6.25 -17.95
CA LYS A 3 -10.79 -5.58 -16.66
C LYS A 3 -9.78 -6.30 -15.76
N PRO A 4 -9.00 -5.58 -14.94
CA PRO A 4 -8.14 -6.24 -13.96
C PRO A 4 -9.01 -7.03 -12.95
N ASN A 5 -8.47 -8.14 -12.46
CA ASN A 5 -9.11 -8.99 -11.47
C ASN A 5 -8.36 -9.01 -10.13
N PHE A 6 -7.24 -8.27 -10.01
CA PHE A 6 -6.61 -8.02 -8.73
C PHE A 6 -5.95 -6.63 -8.66
N LEU A 7 -5.78 -6.12 -7.44
CA LEU A 7 -5.14 -4.85 -7.16
C LEU A 7 -4.15 -4.98 -5.98
N ILE A 8 -2.96 -4.39 -6.12
CA ILE A 8 -2.05 -4.14 -5.00
C ILE A 8 -2.30 -2.71 -4.54
N ILE A 9 -3.06 -2.55 -3.46
CA ILE A 9 -3.62 -1.25 -3.06
C ILE A 9 -2.76 -0.44 -2.08
N GLY A 10 -1.70 -1.03 -1.56
CA GLY A 10 -0.85 -0.36 -0.55
C GLY A 10 -0.09 -1.32 0.35
N ALA A 11 0.51 -0.76 1.39
CA ALA A 11 0.61 0.67 1.65
C ALA A 11 1.88 1.26 1.02
N GLN A 12 1.90 2.57 0.86
CA GLN A 12 3.09 3.27 0.36
C GLN A 12 4.31 2.98 1.25
N ARG A 13 5.46 2.69 0.65
CA ARG A 13 6.74 2.32 1.31
C ARG A 13 6.75 0.96 2.01
N CYS A 14 5.81 0.07 1.64
CA CYS A 14 5.68 -1.28 2.16
C CYS A 14 6.08 -2.38 1.16
N GLY A 15 6.92 -2.10 0.17
CA GLY A 15 7.42 -3.13 -0.75
C GLY A 15 6.52 -3.45 -1.96
N THR A 16 5.47 -2.68 -2.20
CA THR A 16 4.54 -2.88 -3.35
C THR A 16 5.25 -2.88 -4.71
N THR A 17 6.34 -2.12 -4.88
CA THR A 17 7.16 -2.13 -6.09
C THR A 17 7.90 -3.46 -6.25
N SER A 18 8.41 -4.04 -5.17
CA SER A 18 9.07 -5.36 -5.19
C SER A 18 8.08 -6.44 -5.59
N LEU A 19 6.93 -6.51 -4.90
CA LEU A 19 5.90 -7.49 -5.24
C LEU A 19 5.44 -7.34 -6.70
N ARG A 20 5.15 -6.12 -7.17
CA ARG A 20 4.80 -5.88 -8.57
C ARG A 20 5.85 -6.42 -9.54
N ASN A 21 7.13 -6.20 -9.28
CA ASN A 21 8.20 -6.65 -10.15
C ASN A 21 8.42 -8.17 -10.10
N TYR A 22 8.16 -8.81 -8.96
CA TYR A 22 8.14 -10.26 -8.86
C TYR A 22 6.99 -10.87 -9.67
N LEU A 23 5.77 -10.34 -9.52
CA LEU A 23 4.59 -10.81 -10.24
C LEU A 23 4.72 -10.61 -11.76
N ARG A 24 5.41 -9.59 -12.23
CA ARG A 24 5.67 -9.38 -13.67
C ARG A 24 6.53 -10.47 -14.34
N GLN A 25 7.24 -11.26 -13.57
CA GLN A 25 8.03 -12.36 -14.10
C GLN A 25 7.19 -13.61 -14.37
N HIS A 26 6.01 -13.69 -13.75
CA HIS A 26 5.15 -14.85 -13.84
C HIS A 26 4.39 -14.91 -15.18
N PRO A 27 4.44 -16.02 -15.94
CA PRO A 27 3.86 -16.09 -17.29
C PRO A 27 2.33 -15.97 -17.31
N GLN A 28 1.64 -16.32 -16.22
CA GLN A 28 0.19 -16.24 -16.09
C GLN A 28 -0.29 -14.91 -15.48
N ILE A 29 0.61 -14.00 -15.10
CA ILE A 29 0.25 -12.73 -14.47
C ILE A 29 0.60 -11.56 -15.39
N GLU A 30 -0.38 -10.71 -15.63
CA GLU A 30 -0.19 -9.45 -16.33
C GLU A 30 -0.30 -8.29 -15.35
N MET A 31 0.78 -7.52 -15.20
CA MET A 31 0.75 -6.23 -14.50
C MET A 31 0.61 -5.08 -15.52
N SER A 32 -0.16 -4.05 -15.16
CA SER A 32 -0.26 -2.84 -15.99
C SER A 32 1.12 -2.37 -16.46
N GLY A 33 1.24 -1.98 -17.73
CA GLY A 33 2.49 -1.47 -18.30
C GLY A 33 3.02 -0.25 -17.56
N ARG A 34 2.13 0.69 -17.23
CA ARG A 34 2.43 1.87 -16.40
C ARG A 34 2.37 1.49 -14.92
N LYS A 35 3.37 1.92 -14.16
CA LYS A 35 3.35 1.84 -12.70
C LYS A 35 2.42 2.90 -12.14
N GLU A 36 1.60 2.53 -11.13
CA GLU A 36 0.69 3.43 -10.42
C GLU A 36 -0.24 4.20 -11.36
N LEU A 37 -1.28 3.53 -11.83
CA LEU A 37 -2.25 4.11 -12.75
C LEU A 37 -3.02 5.26 -12.13
N HIS A 38 -3.20 5.24 -10.81
CA HIS A 38 -3.98 6.24 -10.07
C HIS A 38 -5.41 6.41 -10.58
N TYR A 39 -5.98 5.37 -11.21
CA TYR A 39 -7.32 5.47 -11.78
C TYR A 39 -8.36 5.83 -10.72
N PHE A 40 -8.48 5.05 -9.64
CA PHE A 40 -9.53 5.22 -8.64
C PHE A 40 -9.41 6.50 -7.78
N ASN A 41 -8.28 7.20 -7.84
CA ASN A 41 -8.14 8.53 -7.20
C ASN A 41 -8.02 9.66 -8.23
N ARG A 42 -6.95 9.74 -8.98
CA ARG A 42 -6.60 10.87 -9.85
C ARG A 42 -7.33 10.86 -11.19
N GLU A 43 -7.45 9.69 -11.81
CA GLU A 43 -7.89 9.55 -13.19
C GLU A 43 -9.33 9.02 -13.31
N TYR A 44 -10.09 8.96 -12.20
CA TYR A 44 -11.42 8.34 -12.17
C TYR A 44 -12.40 8.96 -13.18
N ARG A 45 -12.32 10.27 -13.37
CA ARG A 45 -13.17 11.00 -14.33
C ARG A 45 -12.91 10.63 -15.79
N ARG A 46 -11.80 9.93 -16.11
CA ARG A 46 -11.54 9.44 -17.47
C ARG A 46 -12.39 8.24 -17.88
N GLY A 47 -13.10 7.67 -16.92
CA GLY A 47 -13.99 6.54 -17.11
C GLY A 47 -13.26 5.20 -17.23
N PHE A 48 -14.01 4.13 -16.97
CA PHE A 48 -13.48 2.77 -16.88
C PHE A 48 -12.91 2.23 -18.20
N VAL A 49 -13.41 2.72 -19.35
CA VAL A 49 -12.86 2.36 -20.67
C VAL A 49 -11.39 2.80 -20.79
N TRP A 50 -11.05 4.01 -20.32
CA TRP A 50 -9.67 4.49 -20.28
C TRP A 50 -8.80 3.59 -19.39
N TYR A 51 -9.29 3.19 -18.25
CA TYR A 51 -8.57 2.31 -17.32
C TYR A 51 -8.26 0.94 -17.95
N LYS A 52 -9.25 0.31 -18.60
CA LYS A 52 -9.08 -0.99 -19.27
C LYS A 52 -8.05 -0.99 -20.40
N ARG A 53 -7.75 0.14 -21.02
CA ARG A 53 -6.73 0.25 -22.09
C ARG A 53 -5.32 -0.02 -21.62
N HIS A 54 -5.07 0.01 -20.32
CA HIS A 54 -3.75 -0.27 -19.71
C HIS A 54 -3.48 -1.77 -19.54
N PHE A 55 -4.41 -2.63 -19.94
CA PHE A 55 -4.32 -4.08 -19.81
C PHE A 55 -4.53 -4.74 -21.19
N VAL A 56 -3.56 -5.61 -21.56
CA VAL A 56 -3.54 -6.24 -22.91
C VAL A 56 -4.29 -7.56 -22.96
N SER A 57 -4.56 -8.17 -21.78
CA SER A 57 -5.36 -9.41 -21.68
C SER A 57 -4.64 -10.69 -22.12
N ARG A 58 -3.38 -10.87 -21.71
CA ARG A 58 -2.62 -12.11 -21.96
C ARG A 58 -2.50 -13.02 -20.75
N GLY A 59 -2.77 -12.53 -19.54
CA GLY A 59 -2.61 -13.28 -18.30
C GLY A 59 -3.90 -13.88 -17.76
N PHE A 60 -3.77 -14.88 -16.89
CA PHE A 60 -4.86 -15.42 -16.07
C PHE A 60 -5.26 -14.43 -14.97
N ALA A 61 -4.26 -13.91 -14.27
CA ALA A 61 -4.40 -12.82 -13.31
C ALA A 61 -3.90 -11.50 -13.94
N VAL A 62 -4.76 -10.48 -13.92
CA VAL A 62 -4.49 -9.17 -14.52
C VAL A 62 -4.67 -8.09 -13.46
N GLY A 63 -3.64 -7.27 -13.24
CA GLY A 63 -3.73 -6.28 -12.15
C GLY A 63 -2.80 -5.09 -12.25
N GLU A 64 -2.91 -4.23 -11.26
CA GLU A 64 -2.04 -3.07 -11.08
C GLU A 64 -1.61 -2.87 -9.64
N ALA A 65 -0.68 -1.95 -9.43
CA ALA A 65 -0.20 -1.56 -8.10
C ALA A 65 -0.21 -0.03 -7.96
N THR A 66 -1.13 0.48 -7.17
CA THR A 66 -1.19 1.89 -6.76
C THR A 66 -1.30 2.00 -5.25
N PRO A 67 -0.18 2.20 -4.54
CA PRO A 67 -0.13 2.13 -3.07
C PRO A 67 -0.93 3.20 -2.33
N TYR A 68 -1.41 4.21 -3.03
CA TYR A 68 -2.26 5.25 -2.47
C TYR A 68 -3.69 4.78 -2.17
N TYR A 69 -4.15 3.72 -2.84
CA TYR A 69 -5.56 3.31 -2.79
C TYR A 69 -6.02 2.90 -1.39
N ILE A 70 -5.18 2.24 -0.60
CA ILE A 70 -5.55 1.85 0.77
C ILE A 70 -5.90 3.04 1.65
N PHE A 71 -5.20 4.17 1.44
CA PHE A 71 -5.31 5.35 2.29
C PHE A 71 -6.59 6.17 2.05
N HIS A 72 -7.01 6.29 0.79
CA HIS A 72 -8.10 7.19 0.40
C HIS A 72 -9.47 6.60 0.71
N PRO A 73 -10.33 7.29 1.48
CA PRO A 73 -11.57 6.72 2.01
C PRO A 73 -12.63 6.37 0.96
N GLN A 74 -12.66 7.03 -0.19
CA GLN A 74 -13.65 6.79 -1.24
C GLN A 74 -13.25 5.68 -2.23
N ILE A 75 -11.99 5.29 -2.26
CA ILE A 75 -11.51 4.32 -3.25
C ILE A 75 -12.12 2.93 -3.07
N PRO A 76 -12.32 2.40 -1.86
CA PRO A 76 -12.95 1.09 -1.71
C PRO A 76 -14.32 0.99 -2.41
N SER A 77 -15.15 2.02 -2.30
CA SER A 77 -16.47 2.06 -2.96
C SER A 77 -16.36 2.11 -4.49
N ARG A 78 -15.45 2.95 -5.02
CA ARG A 78 -15.20 3.03 -6.47
C ARG A 78 -14.66 1.71 -7.04
N VAL A 79 -13.78 1.04 -6.30
CA VAL A 79 -13.28 -0.28 -6.70
C VAL A 79 -14.40 -1.31 -6.65
N LYS A 80 -15.26 -1.30 -5.62
CA LYS A 80 -16.40 -2.22 -5.51
C LYS A 80 -17.39 -2.05 -6.65
N GLU A 81 -17.64 -0.83 -7.07
CA GLU A 81 -18.53 -0.51 -8.19
C GLU A 81 -18.00 -1.06 -9.53
N GLU A 82 -16.73 -0.88 -9.82
CA GLU A 82 -16.14 -1.23 -11.12
C GLU A 82 -15.57 -2.66 -11.18
N LEU A 83 -15.11 -3.17 -10.03
CA LEU A 83 -14.37 -4.42 -9.88
C LEU A 83 -14.87 -5.21 -8.64
N SER A 84 -16.16 -5.56 -8.63
CA SER A 84 -16.85 -6.18 -7.46
C SER A 84 -16.14 -7.42 -6.89
N ASP A 85 -15.50 -8.21 -7.75
CA ASP A 85 -14.90 -9.50 -7.42
C ASP A 85 -13.36 -9.46 -7.43
N ALA A 86 -12.77 -8.25 -7.49
CA ALA A 86 -11.33 -8.12 -7.53
C ALA A 86 -10.67 -8.65 -6.26
N LYS A 87 -9.57 -9.37 -6.44
CA LYS A 87 -8.68 -9.77 -5.34
C LYS A 87 -7.81 -8.58 -4.93
N ILE A 88 -7.75 -8.33 -3.64
CA ILE A 88 -7.08 -7.17 -3.04
C ILE A 88 -5.84 -7.63 -2.28
N ILE A 89 -4.68 -7.15 -2.68
CA ILE A 89 -3.41 -7.44 -2.01
C ILE A 89 -2.94 -6.18 -1.27
N ILE A 90 -2.63 -6.35 0.01
CA ILE A 90 -2.22 -5.29 0.92
C ILE A 90 -0.89 -5.66 1.55
N LEU A 91 0.11 -4.81 1.42
CA LEU A 91 1.37 -4.95 2.14
C LEU A 91 1.42 -3.93 3.26
N LEU A 92 1.72 -4.41 4.46
CA LEU A 92 1.92 -3.58 5.65
C LEU A 92 3.39 -3.67 6.10
N ARG A 93 3.88 -2.63 6.71
CA ARG A 93 5.23 -2.53 7.27
C ARG A 93 5.14 -1.91 8.67
N ASN A 94 6.13 -2.16 9.53
CA ASN A 94 6.24 -1.41 10.78
C ASN A 94 5.97 0.08 10.50
N PRO A 95 4.93 0.70 11.08
CA PRO A 95 4.50 2.05 10.71
C PRO A 95 5.55 3.11 11.02
N VAL A 96 6.44 2.89 11.99
CA VAL A 96 7.57 3.77 12.30
C VAL A 96 8.56 3.77 11.13
N ASP A 97 8.99 2.58 10.70
CA ASP A 97 9.94 2.43 9.59
C ASP A 97 9.32 2.85 8.24
N ARG A 98 8.00 2.68 8.09
CA ARG A 98 7.27 3.19 6.94
C ARG A 98 7.29 4.73 6.90
N ALA A 99 7.00 5.39 8.04
CA ALA A 99 6.99 6.85 8.14
C ALA A 99 8.36 7.43 7.80
N TYR A 100 9.42 6.88 8.36
CA TYR A 100 10.80 7.31 8.09
C TYR A 100 11.21 7.07 6.63
N SER A 101 10.82 5.91 6.07
CA SER A 101 11.05 5.63 4.65
C SER A 101 10.27 6.58 3.72
N HIS A 102 9.10 7.07 4.15
CA HIS A 102 8.32 8.06 3.40
C HIS A 102 9.02 9.42 3.43
N TYR A 103 9.41 9.89 4.61
CA TYR A 103 10.17 11.13 4.77
C TYR A 103 11.44 11.13 3.90
N ASN A 104 12.25 10.09 3.98
CA ASN A 104 13.46 9.97 3.14
C ASN A 104 13.14 9.92 1.65
N HIS A 105 11.98 9.39 1.27
CA HIS A 105 11.54 9.45 -0.13
C HIS A 105 11.22 10.87 -0.57
N GLU A 106 10.62 11.69 0.28
CA GLU A 106 10.30 13.08 -0.05
C GLU A 106 11.55 13.97 -0.13
N ILE A 107 12.63 13.60 0.56
CA ILE A 107 13.92 14.28 0.46
C ILE A 107 14.72 13.79 -0.76
N TYR A 108 14.88 12.48 -0.93
CA TYR A 108 15.84 11.91 -1.88
C TYR A 108 15.20 11.25 -3.10
N GLY A 109 13.87 11.12 -3.15
CA GLY A 109 13.14 10.39 -4.20
C GLY A 109 12.95 11.17 -5.48
N PHE A 110 13.13 12.47 -5.46
CA PHE A 110 12.87 13.40 -6.54
C PHE A 110 14.12 14.19 -6.93
N LYS A 111 14.11 14.84 -8.09
CA LYS A 111 15.21 15.71 -8.54
C LYS A 111 15.45 16.91 -7.60
N ARG A 112 14.39 17.36 -6.95
CA ARG A 112 14.44 18.39 -5.90
C ARG A 112 13.70 17.86 -4.68
N PRO A 113 14.20 18.07 -3.46
CA PRO A 113 13.51 17.69 -2.25
C PRO A 113 12.11 18.32 -2.18
N ILE A 114 11.12 17.50 -1.87
CA ILE A 114 9.75 17.95 -1.56
C ILE A 114 9.68 18.35 -0.09
N GLU A 115 10.20 17.49 0.80
CA GLU A 115 10.36 17.84 2.21
C GLU A 115 11.64 18.62 2.44
N LYS A 116 11.57 19.68 3.24
CA LYS A 116 12.69 20.57 3.54
C LYS A 116 13.00 20.67 5.04
N GLU A 117 12.08 20.16 5.85
CA GLU A 117 12.20 20.19 7.30
C GLU A 117 12.90 18.92 7.83
N SER A 118 13.40 18.96 9.06
CA SER A 118 13.85 17.76 9.77
C SER A 118 12.69 16.78 9.94
N PHE A 119 13.00 15.49 10.16
CA PHE A 119 11.96 14.48 10.34
C PHE A 119 11.04 14.79 11.51
N GLU A 120 11.61 15.22 12.64
CA GLU A 120 10.85 15.61 13.82
C GLU A 120 9.87 16.75 13.50
N LYS A 121 10.36 17.82 12.85
CA LYS A 121 9.54 18.96 12.47
C LYS A 121 8.49 18.59 11.43
N ALA A 122 8.82 17.73 10.47
CA ALA A 122 7.89 17.21 9.48
C ALA A 122 6.73 16.42 10.13
N LEU A 123 7.03 15.59 11.14
CA LEU A 123 6.02 14.88 11.94
C LEU A 123 5.14 15.83 12.74
N PHE A 124 5.71 16.90 13.31
CA PHE A 124 4.97 17.92 14.05
C PHE A 124 4.00 18.68 13.11
N LEU A 125 4.48 19.09 11.95
CA LEU A 125 3.72 19.87 10.97
C LEU A 125 2.68 19.07 10.18
N GLU A 126 2.73 17.74 10.19
CA GLU A 126 1.83 16.88 9.39
C GLU A 126 0.35 17.23 9.57
N GLY A 127 -0.10 17.39 10.82
CA GLY A 127 -1.50 17.72 11.13
C GLY A 127 -1.94 19.01 10.45
N MET A 128 -1.17 20.08 10.65
CA MET A 128 -1.45 21.39 10.11
C MET A 128 -1.42 21.42 8.57
N ARG A 129 -0.46 20.70 7.96
CA ARG A 129 -0.30 20.65 6.50
C ARG A 129 -1.38 19.85 5.79
N THR A 130 -2.07 18.96 6.49
CA THR A 130 -2.95 17.94 5.86
C THR A 130 -4.41 18.00 6.31
N ALA A 131 -4.75 18.83 7.31
CA ALA A 131 -6.08 18.83 7.93
C ALA A 131 -7.20 19.12 6.92
N ASP A 132 -7.11 20.23 6.22
CA ASP A 132 -8.15 20.69 5.27
C ASP A 132 -8.37 19.70 4.13
N ASP A 133 -7.27 19.21 3.55
CA ASP A 133 -7.33 18.24 2.45
C ASP A 133 -7.90 16.90 2.90
N PHE A 134 -7.58 16.50 4.13
CA PHE A 134 -8.13 15.28 4.71
C PHE A 134 -9.63 15.39 4.97
N GLU A 135 -10.09 16.51 5.52
CA GLU A 135 -11.51 16.77 5.72
C GLU A 135 -12.29 16.78 4.40
N LYS A 136 -11.77 17.44 3.38
CA LYS A 136 -12.35 17.43 2.03
C LYS A 136 -12.45 16.02 1.47
N THR A 137 -11.39 15.21 1.65
CA THR A 137 -11.33 13.83 1.17
C THR A 137 -12.36 12.95 1.90
N VAL A 138 -12.50 13.08 3.20
CA VAL A 138 -13.47 12.30 4.00
C VAL A 138 -14.92 12.72 3.68
N SER A 139 -15.17 14.01 3.51
CA SER A 139 -16.52 14.54 3.20
C SER A 139 -16.95 14.33 1.74
N GLY A 140 -16.11 13.76 0.90
CA GLY A 140 -16.43 13.56 -0.52
C GLY A 140 -16.33 14.82 -1.39
N ARG A 141 -15.90 15.93 -0.83
CA ARG A 141 -15.69 17.21 -1.54
C ARG A 141 -14.34 17.27 -2.24
N ASP A 142 -13.60 16.19 -2.19
CA ASP A 142 -12.26 16.09 -2.77
C ASP A 142 -12.30 16.12 -4.29
N SER A 143 -11.39 16.87 -4.84
CA SER A 143 -11.24 17.09 -6.27
C SER A 143 -10.27 16.13 -6.94
N VAL A 144 -9.91 14.98 -6.47
CA VAL A 144 -9.06 14.05 -7.26
C VAL A 144 -7.59 13.93 -6.81
N TYR A 145 -6.91 14.98 -6.38
CA TYR A 145 -5.51 14.96 -6.00
C TYR A 145 -5.21 16.00 -4.95
N SER A 146 -4.73 15.56 -3.81
CA SER A 146 -4.19 16.43 -2.80
C SER A 146 -2.66 16.29 -2.75
N TYR A 147 -1.96 17.39 -2.97
CA TYR A 147 -0.50 17.43 -2.84
C TYR A 147 -0.08 17.12 -1.39
N SER A 148 -0.72 17.76 -0.42
CA SER A 148 -0.39 17.60 1.00
C SER A 148 -0.57 16.15 1.46
N LEU A 149 -1.68 15.51 1.10
CA LEU A 149 -1.95 14.11 1.43
C LEU A 149 -1.00 13.13 0.71
N ASN A 150 -0.50 13.48 -0.46
CA ASN A 150 0.45 12.62 -1.16
C ASN A 150 1.84 12.65 -0.53
N HIS A 151 2.26 13.80 -0.04
CA HIS A 151 3.65 14.03 0.34
C HIS A 151 3.89 14.12 1.85
N PHE A 152 2.93 14.59 2.65
CA PHE A 152 3.18 14.92 4.06
C PHE A 152 2.42 14.06 5.08
N THR A 153 1.84 12.93 4.69
CA THR A 153 1.10 12.02 5.59
C THR A 153 2.00 10.92 6.17
N TYR A 154 3.00 11.31 6.95
CA TYR A 154 3.99 10.40 7.54
C TYR A 154 3.38 9.47 8.60
N LYS A 155 2.65 10.01 9.58
CA LYS A 155 2.00 9.24 10.64
C LYS A 155 0.67 8.65 10.17
N ARG A 156 -0.17 9.46 9.55
CA ARG A 156 -1.55 9.12 9.20
C ARG A 156 -1.66 7.86 8.34
N ARG A 157 -0.76 7.66 7.38
CA ARG A 157 -0.73 6.45 6.54
C ARG A 157 -0.32 5.19 7.27
N GLY A 158 0.31 5.31 8.45
CA GLY A 158 0.66 4.18 9.31
C GLY A 158 -0.48 3.73 10.23
N LEU A 159 -1.57 4.48 10.32
CA LEU A 159 -2.77 4.10 11.07
C LEU A 159 -3.61 3.13 10.23
N TYR A 160 -3.17 1.87 10.15
CA TYR A 160 -3.70 0.90 9.19
C TYR A 160 -5.11 0.41 9.49
N VAL A 161 -5.48 0.24 10.77
CA VAL A 161 -6.72 -0.42 11.13
C VAL A 161 -7.95 0.21 10.46
N GLY A 162 -8.16 1.51 10.57
CA GLY A 162 -9.30 2.17 9.94
C GLY A 162 -9.22 2.19 8.38
N GLN A 163 -8.01 2.01 7.81
CA GLN A 163 -7.88 1.84 6.37
C GLN A 163 -8.36 0.45 5.95
N LEU A 164 -7.94 -0.59 6.65
CA LEU A 164 -8.36 -1.98 6.41
C LEU A 164 -9.86 -2.19 6.64
N GLU A 165 -10.42 -1.63 7.71
CA GLU A 165 -11.86 -1.74 8.01
C GLU A 165 -12.73 -1.32 6.82
N ARG A 166 -12.35 -0.24 6.11
CA ARG A 166 -13.09 0.22 4.92
C ARG A 166 -13.08 -0.81 3.77
N TRP A 167 -11.98 -1.52 3.58
CA TRP A 167 -11.87 -2.55 2.55
C TRP A 167 -12.60 -3.82 2.95
N PHE A 168 -12.44 -4.29 4.19
CA PHE A 168 -13.12 -5.47 4.72
C PHE A 168 -14.64 -5.30 4.87
N LYS A 169 -15.13 -4.05 4.90
CA LYS A 169 -16.57 -3.77 4.88
C LYS A 169 -17.21 -4.03 3.51
N LEU A 170 -16.44 -3.91 2.43
CA LEU A 170 -16.96 -3.98 1.06
C LEU A 170 -16.52 -5.23 0.30
N PHE A 171 -15.41 -5.84 0.68
CA PHE A 171 -14.88 -7.03 0.04
C PHE A 171 -14.86 -8.20 1.02
N GLU A 172 -15.23 -9.37 0.53
CA GLU A 172 -15.16 -10.60 1.30
C GLU A 172 -13.72 -10.89 1.70
N LYS A 173 -13.51 -11.44 2.90
CA LYS A 173 -12.18 -11.72 3.44
C LYS A 173 -11.35 -12.64 2.55
N GLU A 174 -11.99 -13.55 1.82
CA GLU A 174 -11.38 -14.46 0.85
C GLU A 174 -10.79 -13.74 -0.36
N ASN A 175 -11.25 -12.51 -0.62
CA ASN A 175 -10.75 -11.65 -1.68
C ASN A 175 -9.72 -10.62 -1.19
N ILE A 176 -9.27 -10.72 0.06
CA ILE A 176 -8.26 -9.81 0.62
C ILE A 176 -7.07 -10.63 1.14
N LEU A 177 -5.87 -10.31 0.68
CA LEU A 177 -4.61 -10.87 1.20
C LEU A 177 -3.78 -9.77 1.84
N VAL A 178 -3.47 -9.91 3.12
CA VAL A 178 -2.60 -9.01 3.86
C VAL A 178 -1.22 -9.65 4.05
N ILE A 179 -0.17 -8.95 3.67
CA ILE A 179 1.23 -9.40 3.69
C ILE A 179 2.05 -8.43 4.53
N GLN A 180 2.88 -8.94 5.41
CA GLN A 180 3.87 -8.14 6.12
C GLN A 180 5.15 -7.99 5.27
N THR A 181 5.65 -6.78 5.14
CA THR A 181 6.85 -6.47 4.36
C THR A 181 8.10 -7.14 4.92
N GLU A 182 8.24 -7.14 6.24
CA GLU A 182 9.35 -7.77 6.95
C GLU A 182 9.37 -9.26 6.66
N TYR A 183 8.23 -9.95 6.84
CA TYR A 183 8.09 -11.37 6.54
C TYR A 183 8.39 -11.68 5.06
N MET A 184 7.85 -10.89 4.13
CA MET A 184 8.13 -11.06 2.69
C MET A 184 9.62 -10.91 2.36
N LYS A 185 10.40 -10.13 3.11
CA LYS A 185 11.84 -10.01 2.89
C LYS A 185 12.60 -11.27 3.28
N GLU A 186 12.21 -11.88 4.39
CA GLU A 186 12.87 -13.05 4.99
C GLU A 186 12.38 -14.35 4.37
N HIS A 187 11.07 -14.45 4.08
CA HIS A 187 10.38 -15.65 3.58
C HIS A 187 9.75 -15.39 2.20
N ARG A 188 10.57 -14.97 1.26
CA ARG A 188 10.11 -14.48 -0.05
C ARG A 188 9.36 -15.51 -0.87
N ASP A 189 9.97 -16.69 -1.04
CA ASP A 189 9.39 -17.76 -1.86
C ASP A 189 8.06 -18.25 -1.30
N GLU A 190 7.98 -18.41 0.01
CA GLU A 190 6.77 -18.80 0.69
C GLU A 190 5.66 -17.73 0.51
N THR A 191 6.03 -16.46 0.68
CA THR A 191 5.09 -15.34 0.46
C THR A 191 4.59 -15.31 -0.98
N LEU A 192 5.47 -15.51 -1.95
CA LEU A 192 5.09 -15.51 -3.37
C LEU A 192 4.22 -16.71 -3.74
N ASN A 193 4.51 -17.90 -3.24
CA ASN A 193 3.65 -19.07 -3.44
C ASN A 193 2.24 -18.79 -2.92
N ARG A 194 2.11 -18.18 -1.73
CA ARG A 194 0.81 -17.79 -1.20
C ARG A 194 0.09 -16.74 -2.06
N VAL A 195 0.84 -15.80 -2.64
CA VAL A 195 0.26 -14.83 -3.59
C VAL A 195 -0.20 -15.54 -4.87
N PHE A 196 0.55 -16.51 -5.38
CA PHE A 196 0.17 -17.29 -6.56
C PHE A 196 -1.09 -18.10 -6.31
N ASP A 197 -1.17 -18.80 -5.18
CA ASP A 197 -2.37 -19.54 -4.76
C ASP A 197 -3.57 -18.59 -4.62
N PHE A 198 -3.37 -17.45 -3.95
CA PHE A 198 -4.41 -16.44 -3.81
C PHE A 198 -4.90 -15.91 -5.16
N LEU A 199 -4.01 -15.71 -6.12
CA LEU A 199 -4.38 -15.26 -7.48
C LEU A 199 -4.96 -16.39 -8.35
N GLY A 200 -4.81 -17.66 -7.95
CA GLY A 200 -5.26 -18.83 -8.70
C GLY A 200 -4.37 -19.14 -9.90
N VAL A 201 -3.07 -18.87 -9.78
CA VAL A 201 -2.07 -19.19 -10.81
C VAL A 201 -1.12 -20.27 -10.32
N SER A 202 -0.46 -20.96 -11.24
CA SER A 202 0.47 -22.06 -10.92
C SER A 202 1.69 -21.55 -10.13
N PRO A 203 2.33 -22.38 -9.30
CA PRO A 203 3.62 -22.04 -8.70
C PRO A 203 4.65 -21.67 -9.76
N PHE A 204 5.49 -20.69 -9.47
CA PHE A 204 6.51 -20.20 -10.40
C PHE A 204 7.80 -19.84 -9.67
N LYS A 205 8.93 -20.23 -10.25
CA LYS A 205 10.27 -19.84 -9.78
C LYS A 205 10.85 -18.78 -10.71
N GLY A 206 11.06 -17.58 -10.18
CA GLY A 206 11.65 -16.45 -10.89
C GLY A 206 12.91 -15.95 -10.20
N ASN A 207 13.52 -14.90 -10.73
CA ASN A 207 14.60 -14.20 -10.04
C ASN A 207 13.99 -13.14 -9.11
N PHE A 208 13.85 -13.48 -7.85
CA PHE A 208 13.21 -12.63 -6.83
C PHE A 208 14.22 -12.01 -5.85
N GLU A 209 15.53 -12.11 -6.09
CA GLU A 209 16.58 -11.68 -5.15
C GLU A 209 16.53 -10.19 -4.82
N LYS A 210 16.27 -9.35 -5.82
CA LYS A 210 16.32 -7.90 -5.67
C LYS A 210 15.08 -7.35 -4.97
N PHE A 211 15.26 -6.75 -3.80
CA PHE A 211 14.21 -5.93 -3.16
C PHE A 211 14.30 -4.49 -3.69
N PHE A 212 13.28 -4.05 -4.44
CA PHE A 212 13.28 -2.78 -5.16
C PHE A 212 13.02 -1.58 -4.24
N ASN A 213 13.63 -0.43 -4.58
CA ASN A 213 13.53 0.81 -3.82
C ASN A 213 14.03 0.74 -2.36
N ALA A 214 14.85 -0.26 -2.04
CA ALA A 214 15.66 -0.24 -0.83
C ALA A 214 16.71 0.86 -0.99
N ARG A 215 16.69 1.83 -0.09
CA ARG A 215 17.72 2.87 0.00
C ARG A 215 18.34 2.78 1.37
N TYR A 216 19.64 3.02 1.42
CA TYR A 216 20.35 3.22 2.67
C TYR A 216 20.20 4.70 3.06
N TYR A 217 19.84 4.96 4.27
CA TYR A 217 19.86 6.28 4.91
C TYR A 217 20.26 6.12 6.37
N GLU A 218 20.67 7.21 6.98
CA GLU A 218 21.06 7.23 8.39
C GLU A 218 19.95 6.67 9.29
N SER A 219 20.35 6.11 10.41
CA SER A 219 19.39 5.60 11.40
C SER A 219 18.58 6.75 11.98
N MET A 220 17.31 6.49 12.24
CA MET A 220 16.44 7.42 12.96
C MET A 220 16.93 7.60 14.39
N GLU A 221 16.88 8.83 14.89
CA GLU A 221 17.17 9.15 16.29
C GLU A 221 16.26 8.34 17.24
N LYS A 222 16.82 7.85 18.34
CA LYS A 222 16.12 6.96 19.26
C LYS A 222 14.90 7.62 19.90
N GLU A 223 14.99 8.89 20.24
CA GLU A 223 13.91 9.68 20.84
C GLU A 223 12.71 9.79 19.90
N ILE A 224 12.95 10.10 18.63
CA ILE A 224 11.91 10.17 17.60
C ILE A 224 11.29 8.80 17.39
N ARG A 225 12.11 7.74 17.32
CA ARG A 225 11.64 6.36 17.19
C ARG A 225 10.72 5.99 18.33
N ASN A 226 11.12 6.24 19.58
CA ASN A 226 10.33 5.93 20.77
C ASN A 226 9.01 6.73 20.79
N GLY A 227 9.04 7.99 20.41
CA GLY A 227 7.84 8.81 20.25
C GLY A 227 6.86 8.22 19.25
N LEU A 228 7.34 7.76 18.10
CA LEU A 228 6.51 7.12 17.08
C LEU A 228 6.00 5.75 17.50
N LEU A 229 6.81 4.93 18.18
CA LEU A 229 6.39 3.64 18.73
C LEU A 229 5.23 3.84 19.71
N ASN A 230 5.34 4.82 20.60
CA ASN A 230 4.26 5.16 21.54
C ASN A 230 3.00 5.66 20.80
N PHE A 231 3.18 6.52 19.79
CA PHE A 231 2.08 7.02 18.96
C PHE A 231 1.30 5.89 18.25
N PHE A 232 2.00 4.90 17.71
CA PHE A 232 1.37 3.81 16.96
C PHE A 232 0.89 2.66 17.85
N ARG A 233 1.27 2.58 19.11
CA ARG A 233 1.00 1.44 20.02
C ARG A 233 -0.46 1.01 19.98
N GLN A 234 -1.37 1.90 20.34
CA GLN A 234 -2.80 1.58 20.40
C GLN A 234 -3.37 1.18 19.03
N SER A 235 -2.91 1.84 17.95
CA SER A 235 -3.36 1.50 16.60
C SER A 235 -2.85 0.12 16.16
N ASN A 236 -1.63 -0.24 16.53
CA ASN A 236 -1.06 -1.55 16.24
C ASN A 236 -1.74 -2.67 17.05
N GLU A 237 -2.09 -2.42 18.31
CA GLU A 237 -2.87 -3.37 19.12
C GLU A 237 -4.25 -3.63 18.51
N LYS A 238 -4.97 -2.58 18.13
CA LYS A 238 -6.25 -2.69 17.41
C LYS A 238 -6.11 -3.41 16.07
N LEU A 239 -5.04 -3.15 15.33
CA LEU A 239 -4.76 -3.83 14.07
C LEU A 239 -4.51 -5.32 14.28
N ARG A 240 -3.73 -5.68 15.29
CA ARG A 240 -3.46 -7.07 15.67
C ARG A 240 -4.75 -7.81 16.00
N GLU A 241 -5.60 -7.21 16.82
CA GLU A 241 -6.90 -7.79 17.17
C GLU A 241 -7.82 -7.89 15.96
N PHE A 242 -7.90 -6.85 15.14
CA PHE A 242 -8.68 -6.85 13.91
C PHE A 242 -8.29 -7.97 12.93
N LEU A 243 -7.01 -8.30 12.84
CA LEU A 243 -6.50 -9.32 11.91
C LEU A 243 -6.47 -10.73 12.49
N LYS A 244 -6.62 -10.90 13.82
CA LYS A 244 -6.44 -12.18 14.52
C LYS A 244 -7.30 -13.32 13.97
N ASP A 245 -8.56 -13.05 13.68
CA ASP A 245 -9.54 -14.06 13.24
C ASP A 245 -9.74 -14.08 11.72
N LYS A 246 -8.89 -13.35 10.97
CA LYS A 246 -9.00 -13.26 9.52
C LYS A 246 -8.02 -14.20 8.84
N GLN A 247 -8.53 -15.29 8.27
CA GLN A 247 -7.74 -16.30 7.55
C GLN A 247 -7.03 -15.77 6.31
N CYS A 248 -7.36 -14.56 5.86
CA CYS A 248 -6.73 -13.85 4.73
C CYS A 248 -5.38 -13.23 5.08
N VAL A 249 -4.94 -13.35 6.32
CA VAL A 249 -3.66 -12.80 6.75
C VAL A 249 -2.55 -13.77 6.39
N GLY A 250 -1.61 -13.32 5.57
CA GLY A 250 -0.31 -13.96 5.45
C GLY A 250 0.40 -13.95 6.80
N PHE A 251 1.47 -14.68 6.94
CA PHE A 251 2.23 -14.68 8.18
C PHE A 251 2.61 -13.25 8.58
N ILE A 252 2.13 -12.80 9.75
CA ILE A 252 2.52 -11.54 10.35
C ILE A 252 3.30 -11.84 11.61
N ASP A 253 4.59 -11.59 11.57
CA ASP A 253 5.43 -11.58 12.77
C ASP A 253 5.29 -10.24 13.49
N TRP A 254 4.42 -10.21 14.49
CA TRP A 254 4.23 -9.03 15.32
C TRP A 254 5.46 -8.71 16.20
N SER A 255 6.40 -9.62 16.34
CA SER A 255 7.63 -9.39 17.11
C SER A 255 8.49 -8.31 16.47
N SER A 256 8.49 -8.24 15.15
CA SER A 256 9.20 -7.21 14.39
C SER A 256 8.61 -5.79 14.51
N TRP A 257 7.39 -5.67 15.10
CA TRP A 257 6.71 -4.39 15.33
C TRP A 257 6.68 -3.99 16.82
N LYS A 258 7.38 -4.74 17.67
CA LYS A 258 7.46 -4.42 19.10
C LYS A 258 8.25 -3.13 19.35
N CYS A 259 7.79 -2.42 20.35
CA CYS A 259 8.44 -1.27 20.98
C CYS A 259 9.73 -1.69 21.69
#